data_cf3ad8e105a10f11a23c88361c53b4c1
#
_entry.id   cf3ad8e105a10f11a23c88361c53b4c1
#
_cell.length_a   1.000
_cell.length_b   1.000
_cell.length_c   1.000
_cell.angle_alpha   90.00
_cell.angle_beta   90.00
_cell.angle_gamma   90.00
#
_symmetry.space_group_name_H-M   'P 1'
#
loop_
_entity.id
_entity.type
_entity.pdbx_description
1 polymer ?
#
loop_
_entity_poly.entity_id
_entity_poly.type
_entity_poly.pdbx_seq_one_letter_code
_entity_poly.pdbx_strand_id
1 'polypeptide(L)'
;EYITAQSLDMRFVQGYYFGRPNRNPQKELDNSLFAQRKETTIQRTGRPRANTLVSSLLTDLDPVRHNDTIEHISDRFQKALKLNALPVADDNNRVVGIMWRDDFMTLYASRFGRELYGRKPIKDFMDKNPIVVETELPLKKLSYQITSQEAHHQHSAFVITEQGRYRGVGSLMDLLRQITDMQITMARHANPLSGLPGNVPLSEHTREIIEQNRDVTVCYFDLDNFKPYNDIYGYGKGDKVISLTAKTLTEHVDQEIDFVGHVGGDDFIILFESKDWRQRCQKILEAFEALYPQL
;
A
#
# COMPACT_ATOMS: atom_id res chain seq x y z
N GLU A 1 0.80 16.64 19.38
CA GLU A 1 1.68 15.90 20.34
C GLU A 1 1.00 15.72 21.71
N TYR A 2 0.57 16.80 22.41
CA TYR A 2 -0.07 16.68 23.72
C TYR A 2 -1.35 15.80 23.68
N ILE A 3 -2.23 16.01 22.70
CA ILE A 3 -3.46 15.22 22.53
C ILE A 3 -3.14 13.75 22.28
N THR A 4 -2.08 13.47 21.52
CA THR A 4 -1.60 12.10 21.26
C THR A 4 -1.08 11.46 22.54
N ALA A 5 -0.26 12.20 23.32
CA ALA A 5 0.25 11.73 24.61
C ALA A 5 -0.90 11.42 25.60
N GLN A 6 -1.94 12.24 25.60
CA GLN A 6 -3.12 12.02 26.44
C GLN A 6 -3.93 10.78 25.98
N SER A 7 -4.08 10.57 24.66
CA SER A 7 -4.77 9.39 24.14
C SER A 7 -4.02 8.07 24.39
N LEU A 8 -2.71 8.15 24.65
CA LEU A 8 -1.84 7.03 24.98
C LEU A 8 -1.68 6.82 26.51
N ASP A 9 -2.46 7.54 27.32
CA ASP A 9 -2.41 7.47 28.82
C ASP A 9 -1.00 7.73 29.39
N MET A 10 -0.22 8.63 28.76
CA MET A 10 1.10 8.98 29.24
C MET A 10 1.04 9.80 30.52
N ARG A 11 1.69 9.33 31.59
CA ARG A 11 1.66 9.96 32.93
C ARG A 11 2.53 11.23 33.01
N PHE A 12 3.55 11.33 32.20
CA PHE A 12 4.51 12.44 32.24
C PHE A 12 4.75 12.94 30.82
N VAL A 13 4.68 14.25 30.67
CA VAL A 13 4.99 14.95 29.42
C VAL A 13 5.85 16.16 29.72
N GLN A 14 6.80 16.50 28.83
CA GLN A 14 7.59 17.72 28.94
C GLN A 14 7.69 18.40 27.57
N GLY A 15 7.89 19.72 27.58
CA GLY A 15 8.10 20.50 26.37
C GLY A 15 7.82 21.97 26.59
N TYR A 16 8.25 22.82 25.67
CA TYR A 16 8.05 24.27 25.72
C TYR A 16 6.56 24.70 25.75
N TYR A 17 5.66 23.83 25.35
CA TYR A 17 4.23 24.05 25.42
C TYR A 17 3.70 24.13 26.86
N PHE A 18 4.32 23.38 27.80
CA PHE A 18 3.94 23.36 29.21
C PHE A 18 4.70 24.39 30.04
N GLY A 19 5.83 24.86 29.55
CA GLY A 19 6.64 25.86 30.19
C GLY A 19 8.07 25.85 29.71
N ARG A 20 8.73 27.05 29.75
CA ARG A 20 10.16 27.12 29.45
C ARG A 20 10.97 26.71 30.67
N PRO A 21 12.16 26.13 30.49
CA PRO A 21 13.06 25.82 31.59
C PRO A 21 13.26 27.04 32.47
N ASN A 22 13.00 26.92 33.76
CA ASN A 22 13.16 27.98 34.76
C ASN A 22 13.78 27.42 36.04
N ARG A 23 14.56 28.20 36.74
CA ARG A 23 15.12 27.83 38.05
C ARG A 23 14.07 27.57 39.12
N ASN A 24 12.90 28.24 39.00
CA ASN A 24 11.72 27.97 39.81
C ASN A 24 10.66 27.37 38.93
N PRO A 25 10.50 26.01 38.91
CA PRO A 25 9.49 25.35 38.10
C PRO A 25 8.09 25.75 38.57
N GLN A 26 7.19 26.00 37.64
CA GLN A 26 5.79 26.25 37.92
C GLN A 26 5.18 24.98 38.57
N LYS A 27 4.56 25.14 39.74
CA LYS A 27 3.93 24.04 40.46
C LYS A 27 2.55 23.70 39.95
N GLU A 28 1.92 24.59 39.20
CA GLU A 28 0.59 24.43 38.63
C GLU A 28 0.64 24.84 37.15
N LEU A 29 0.04 24.01 36.32
CA LEU A 29 -0.15 24.32 34.90
C LEU A 29 -1.39 25.21 34.76
N ASP A 30 -1.32 26.20 33.89
CA ASP A 30 -2.46 27.04 33.55
C ASP A 30 -3.56 26.19 32.91
N ASN A 31 -4.68 26.00 33.62
CA ASN A 31 -5.82 25.22 33.13
C ASN A 31 -6.40 25.76 31.82
N SER A 32 -6.12 27.01 31.44
CA SER A 32 -6.52 27.56 30.15
C SER A 32 -5.83 26.86 28.97
N LEU A 33 -4.66 26.24 29.18
CA LEU A 33 -3.95 25.44 28.17
C LEU A 33 -4.74 24.17 27.79
N PHE A 34 -5.61 23.72 28.67
CA PHE A 34 -6.42 22.51 28.50
C PHE A 34 -7.89 22.80 28.13
N ALA A 35 -8.33 24.07 28.30
CA ALA A 35 -9.75 24.46 28.23
C ALA A 35 -10.25 24.82 26.82
N GLN A 36 -9.44 24.86 25.79
CA GLN A 36 -9.88 25.21 24.44
C GLN A 36 -9.31 24.32 23.35
N ARG A 37 -10.06 23.26 23.03
CA ARG A 37 -10.51 23.01 21.67
C ARG A 37 -11.80 22.24 21.73
N LYS A 38 -12.93 22.98 21.62
CA LYS A 38 -14.11 22.45 20.99
C LYS A 38 -13.66 21.69 19.74
N GLU A 39 -14.16 20.48 19.61
CA GLU A 39 -14.10 19.67 18.42
C GLU A 39 -14.20 20.56 17.17
N THR A 40 -13.07 21.02 16.66
CA THR A 40 -13.01 21.27 15.23
C THR A 40 -13.10 19.85 14.70
N THR A 41 -14.30 19.45 14.32
CA THR A 41 -14.53 18.37 13.37
C THR A 41 -13.62 18.71 12.22
N ILE A 42 -12.40 18.19 12.27
CA ILE A 42 -11.58 18.04 11.08
C ILE A 42 -12.46 17.15 10.24
N GLN A 43 -13.21 17.78 9.31
CA GLN A 43 -13.71 17.02 8.18
C GLN A 43 -12.52 16.20 7.74
N ARG A 44 -12.59 14.92 8.05
CA ARG A 44 -11.73 13.90 7.45
C ARG A 44 -12.02 14.00 5.98
N THR A 45 -11.37 14.95 5.30
CA THR A 45 -11.07 14.79 3.89
C THR A 45 -10.30 13.50 3.89
N GLY A 46 -11.00 12.43 3.53
CA GLY A 46 -10.44 11.10 3.44
C GLY A 46 -9.22 11.19 2.55
N ARG A 47 -8.03 11.33 3.17
CA ARG A 47 -6.82 10.94 2.46
C ARG A 47 -7.05 9.49 2.12
N PRO A 48 -6.93 9.12 0.85
CA PRO A 48 -7.08 7.72 0.49
C PRO A 48 -6.16 6.93 1.42
N ARG A 49 -6.73 5.98 2.15
CA ARG A 49 -5.96 4.90 2.76
C ARG A 49 -5.01 4.46 1.68
N ALA A 50 -3.74 4.28 1.99
CA ALA A 50 -2.84 3.58 1.07
C ALA A 50 -3.40 2.16 0.93
N ASN A 51 -4.32 2.00 0.00
CA ASN A 51 -5.01 0.74 -0.25
C ASN A 51 -4.00 -0.15 -0.97
N THR A 52 -3.31 -0.96 -0.20
CA THR A 52 -2.25 -1.85 -0.69
C THR A 52 -2.78 -3.18 -1.21
N LEU A 53 -4.07 -3.45 -1.04
CA LEU A 53 -4.72 -4.71 -1.42
C LEU A 53 -5.64 -4.54 -2.63
N VAL A 54 -5.82 -5.64 -3.37
CA VAL A 54 -6.72 -5.71 -4.53
C VAL A 54 -8.15 -5.33 -4.20
N SER A 55 -8.60 -5.57 -2.96
CA SER A 55 -9.93 -5.13 -2.48
C SER A 55 -10.19 -3.63 -2.67
N SER A 56 -9.14 -2.80 -2.74
CA SER A 56 -9.26 -1.37 -3.00
C SER A 56 -9.63 -1.00 -4.43
N LEU A 57 -9.40 -1.91 -5.36
CA LEU A 57 -9.73 -1.76 -6.79
C LEU A 57 -11.09 -2.37 -7.14
N LEU A 58 -11.79 -2.92 -6.14
CA LEU A 58 -13.04 -3.62 -6.36
C LEU A 58 -14.12 -2.67 -6.90
N THR A 59 -14.64 -3.02 -8.06
CA THR A 59 -15.83 -2.41 -8.65
C THR A 59 -16.94 -3.46 -8.66
N ASP A 60 -18.06 -3.12 -8.04
CA ASP A 60 -19.23 -4.00 -8.05
C ASP A 60 -19.82 -4.04 -9.46
N LEU A 61 -19.86 -5.24 -10.01
CA LEU A 61 -20.45 -5.53 -11.32
C LEU A 61 -21.09 -6.92 -11.25
N ASP A 62 -22.36 -7.02 -11.53
CA ASP A 62 -23.02 -8.33 -11.58
C ASP A 62 -22.45 -9.18 -12.71
N PRO A 63 -22.01 -10.42 -12.44
CA PRO A 63 -21.54 -11.31 -13.47
C PRO A 63 -22.71 -11.79 -14.34
N VAL A 64 -22.40 -12.25 -15.55
CA VAL A 64 -23.36 -12.98 -16.39
C VAL A 64 -23.21 -14.47 -16.15
N ARG A 65 -24.29 -15.23 -16.37
CA ARG A 65 -24.25 -16.68 -16.22
C ARG A 65 -23.70 -17.34 -17.48
N HIS A 66 -22.94 -18.40 -17.31
CA HIS A 66 -22.28 -19.11 -18.41
C HIS A 66 -23.27 -19.65 -19.49
N ASN A 67 -24.53 -19.81 -19.13
CA ASN A 67 -25.62 -20.24 -20.05
C ASN A 67 -26.44 -19.05 -20.58
N ASP A 68 -26.15 -17.78 -20.20
CA ASP A 68 -26.81 -16.61 -20.76
C ASP A 68 -26.55 -16.52 -22.27
N THR A 69 -27.53 -16.03 -23.01
CA THR A 69 -27.42 -15.93 -24.45
C THR A 69 -26.62 -14.70 -24.88
N ILE A 70 -26.01 -14.76 -26.05
CA ILE A 70 -25.29 -13.62 -26.66
C ILE A 70 -26.20 -12.38 -26.82
N GLU A 71 -27.51 -12.58 -27.06
CA GLU A 71 -28.47 -11.48 -27.12
C GLU A 71 -28.63 -10.80 -25.76
N HIS A 72 -28.66 -11.56 -24.65
CA HIS A 72 -28.66 -10.98 -23.28
C HIS A 72 -27.39 -10.19 -23.01
N ILE A 73 -26.22 -10.65 -23.47
CA ILE A 73 -24.94 -9.94 -23.35
C ILE A 73 -24.98 -8.62 -24.13
N SER A 74 -25.62 -8.59 -25.31
CA SER A 74 -25.83 -7.37 -26.09
C SER A 74 -26.55 -6.30 -25.26
N ASP A 75 -27.64 -6.66 -24.60
CA ASP A 75 -28.43 -5.77 -23.76
C ASP A 75 -27.61 -5.19 -22.59
N ARG A 76 -26.76 -6.04 -21.98
CA ARG A 76 -25.87 -5.62 -20.89
C ARG A 76 -24.85 -4.57 -21.37
N PHE A 77 -24.20 -4.82 -22.50
CA PHE A 77 -23.22 -3.90 -23.07
C PHE A 77 -23.86 -2.61 -23.60
N GLN A 78 -25.08 -2.66 -24.12
CA GLN A 78 -25.80 -1.46 -24.58
C GLN A 78 -26.19 -0.55 -23.42
N LYS A 79 -26.63 -1.11 -22.28
CA LYS A 79 -26.99 -0.36 -21.09
C LYS A 79 -25.79 0.27 -20.38
N ALA A 80 -24.59 -0.30 -20.54
CA ALA A 80 -23.38 0.13 -19.88
C ALA A 80 -22.25 0.40 -20.90
N LEU A 81 -22.30 1.55 -21.57
CA LEU A 81 -21.38 1.90 -22.66
C LEU A 81 -19.90 1.95 -22.25
N LYS A 82 -19.61 2.24 -20.98
CA LYS A 82 -18.25 2.30 -20.45
C LYS A 82 -17.68 0.95 -20.02
N LEU A 83 -18.51 -0.10 -20.08
CA LEU A 83 -18.11 -1.42 -19.62
C LEU A 83 -17.30 -2.12 -20.71
N ASN A 84 -16.05 -2.47 -20.42
CA ASN A 84 -15.14 -3.10 -21.38
C ASN A 84 -15.17 -4.63 -21.32
N ALA A 85 -15.68 -5.19 -20.22
CA ALA A 85 -15.73 -6.64 -20.02
C ALA A 85 -16.90 -7.04 -19.14
N LEU A 86 -17.42 -8.24 -19.33
CA LEU A 86 -18.43 -8.88 -18.49
C LEU A 86 -17.86 -10.18 -17.93
N PRO A 87 -17.66 -10.30 -16.61
CA PRO A 87 -17.28 -11.56 -15.98
C PRO A 87 -18.38 -12.59 -16.15
N VAL A 88 -17.96 -13.84 -16.35
CA VAL A 88 -18.87 -14.99 -16.50
C VAL A 88 -18.68 -15.92 -15.32
N ALA A 89 -19.78 -16.22 -14.62
CA ALA A 89 -19.79 -17.11 -13.48
C ALA A 89 -20.69 -18.35 -13.72
N ASP A 90 -20.35 -19.43 -13.04
CA ASP A 90 -21.21 -20.61 -12.95
C ASP A 90 -22.34 -20.44 -11.92
N ASP A 91 -23.16 -21.50 -11.75
CA ASP A 91 -24.28 -21.48 -10.79
C ASP A 91 -23.82 -21.44 -9.33
N ASN A 92 -22.55 -21.77 -9.05
CA ASN A 92 -21.93 -21.70 -7.72
C ASN A 92 -21.22 -20.36 -7.48
N ASN A 93 -21.40 -19.39 -8.38
CA ASN A 93 -20.74 -18.09 -8.36
C ASN A 93 -19.21 -18.15 -8.49
N ARG A 94 -18.68 -19.19 -9.18
CA ARG A 94 -17.26 -19.29 -9.51
C ARG A 94 -17.01 -18.71 -10.88
N VAL A 95 -15.90 -18.04 -11.04
CA VAL A 95 -15.48 -17.45 -12.32
C VAL A 95 -15.13 -18.56 -13.30
N VAL A 96 -15.75 -18.55 -14.47
CA VAL A 96 -15.51 -19.53 -15.55
C VAL A 96 -15.00 -18.87 -16.84
N GLY A 97 -15.00 -17.55 -16.91
CA GLY A 97 -14.52 -16.79 -18.04
C GLY A 97 -14.81 -15.31 -17.95
N ILE A 98 -14.51 -14.61 -19.03
CA ILE A 98 -14.80 -13.19 -19.23
C ILE A 98 -15.19 -12.97 -20.70
N MET A 99 -16.15 -12.10 -20.95
CA MET A 99 -16.49 -11.64 -22.30
C MET A 99 -15.99 -10.21 -22.48
N TRP A 100 -15.03 -10.02 -23.36
CA TRP A 100 -14.53 -8.71 -23.73
C TRP A 100 -15.49 -8.02 -24.70
N ARG A 101 -15.68 -6.71 -24.54
CA ARG A 101 -16.55 -5.94 -25.43
C ARG A 101 -16.11 -6.04 -26.89
N ASP A 102 -14.83 -5.95 -27.16
CA ASP A 102 -14.29 -5.96 -28.52
C ASP A 102 -14.49 -7.32 -29.19
N ASP A 103 -14.30 -8.42 -28.47
CA ASP A 103 -14.59 -9.78 -28.96
C ASP A 103 -16.08 -9.97 -29.20
N PHE A 104 -16.91 -9.49 -28.27
CA PHE A 104 -18.34 -9.50 -28.43
C PHE A 104 -18.78 -8.69 -29.66
N MET A 105 -18.26 -7.48 -29.86
CA MET A 105 -18.59 -6.63 -30.98
C MET A 105 -18.14 -7.26 -32.31
N THR A 106 -16.97 -7.86 -32.35
CA THR A 106 -16.47 -8.60 -33.54
C THR A 106 -17.40 -9.76 -33.90
N LEU A 107 -17.86 -10.51 -32.91
CA LEU A 107 -18.80 -11.61 -33.11
C LEU A 107 -20.19 -11.14 -33.56
N TYR A 108 -20.76 -10.17 -32.81
CA TYR A 108 -22.15 -9.78 -32.90
C TYR A 108 -22.45 -8.81 -34.06
N ALA A 109 -21.48 -7.94 -34.40
CA ALA A 109 -21.58 -7.00 -35.52
C ALA A 109 -21.23 -7.61 -36.88
N SER A 110 -20.83 -8.87 -36.94
CA SER A 110 -20.63 -9.59 -38.21
C SER A 110 -21.94 -9.68 -38.97
N ARG A 111 -21.85 -9.83 -40.32
CA ARG A 111 -23.00 -9.70 -41.25
C ARG A 111 -24.25 -10.52 -40.86
N PHE A 112 -24.08 -11.66 -40.19
CA PHE A 112 -25.14 -12.52 -39.69
C PHE A 112 -24.93 -12.92 -38.22
N GLY A 113 -24.15 -12.14 -37.49
CA GLY A 113 -23.73 -12.47 -36.13
C GLY A 113 -24.90 -12.65 -35.17
N ARG A 114 -25.88 -11.77 -35.25
CA ARG A 114 -27.08 -11.82 -34.39
C ARG A 114 -27.93 -13.08 -34.68
N GLU A 115 -28.18 -13.40 -35.94
CA GLU A 115 -28.97 -14.55 -36.34
C GLU A 115 -28.29 -15.85 -36.01
N LEU A 116 -26.96 -15.94 -36.21
CA LEU A 116 -26.19 -17.16 -36.00
C LEU A 116 -25.87 -17.43 -34.54
N TYR A 117 -25.59 -16.37 -33.77
CA TYR A 117 -25.03 -16.50 -32.42
C TYR A 117 -25.94 -15.98 -31.30
N GLY A 118 -26.94 -15.16 -31.61
CA GLY A 118 -27.75 -14.48 -30.59
C GLY A 118 -28.35 -15.41 -29.54
N ARG A 119 -28.79 -16.59 -29.94
CA ARG A 119 -29.41 -17.60 -29.05
C ARG A 119 -28.39 -18.59 -28.44
N LYS A 120 -27.12 -18.51 -28.81
CA LYS A 120 -26.09 -19.41 -28.27
C LYS A 120 -25.64 -18.94 -26.89
N PRO A 121 -25.22 -19.88 -26.01
CA PRO A 121 -24.71 -19.50 -24.68
C PRO A 121 -23.35 -18.87 -24.75
N ILE A 122 -23.08 -17.92 -23.84
CA ILE A 122 -21.82 -17.14 -23.78
C ILE A 122 -20.59 -18.03 -23.56
N LYS A 123 -20.73 -19.16 -22.87
CA LYS A 123 -19.63 -20.11 -22.59
C LYS A 123 -18.89 -20.59 -23.83
N ASP A 124 -19.50 -20.53 -25.01
CA ASP A 124 -18.91 -20.97 -26.26
C ASP A 124 -18.00 -19.90 -26.89
N PHE A 125 -18.09 -18.66 -26.44
CA PHE A 125 -17.44 -17.48 -27.04
C PHE A 125 -16.60 -16.66 -26.07
N MET A 126 -16.73 -16.87 -24.75
CA MET A 126 -15.99 -16.17 -23.74
C MET A 126 -14.51 -16.55 -23.73
N ASP A 127 -13.65 -15.65 -23.28
CA ASP A 127 -12.31 -15.98 -22.88
C ASP A 127 -12.35 -16.83 -21.59
N LYS A 128 -11.74 -18.03 -21.64
CA LYS A 128 -11.75 -19.00 -20.54
C LYS A 128 -10.59 -18.82 -19.57
N ASN A 129 -9.64 -17.92 -19.89
CA ASN A 129 -8.43 -17.70 -19.10
C ASN A 129 -8.33 -16.26 -18.60
N PRO A 130 -9.37 -15.72 -17.91
CA PRO A 130 -9.26 -14.37 -17.34
C PRO A 130 -8.20 -14.32 -16.24
N ILE A 131 -7.62 -13.15 -16.02
CA ILE A 131 -6.83 -12.91 -14.81
C ILE A 131 -7.79 -12.88 -13.63
N VAL A 132 -7.64 -13.84 -12.70
CA VAL A 132 -8.45 -13.96 -11.48
C VAL A 132 -7.55 -13.79 -10.28
N VAL A 133 -7.94 -12.91 -9.35
CA VAL A 133 -7.14 -12.57 -8.16
C VAL A 133 -8.02 -12.50 -6.91
N GLU A 134 -7.44 -12.82 -5.76
CA GLU A 134 -8.13 -12.72 -4.47
C GLU A 134 -8.10 -11.28 -3.92
N THR A 135 -9.13 -10.92 -3.16
CA THR A 135 -9.28 -9.59 -2.52
C THR A 135 -8.09 -9.21 -1.64
N GLU A 136 -7.45 -10.20 -1.02
CA GLU A 136 -6.33 -10.00 -0.08
C GLU A 136 -4.95 -9.93 -0.76
N LEU A 137 -4.89 -10.07 -2.09
CA LEU A 137 -3.63 -10.00 -2.82
C LEU A 137 -3.07 -8.57 -2.76
N PRO A 138 -1.77 -8.37 -2.40
CA PRO A 138 -1.13 -7.06 -2.48
C PRO A 138 -1.05 -6.52 -3.92
N LEU A 139 -1.31 -5.23 -4.10
CA LEU A 139 -1.27 -4.57 -5.42
C LEU A 139 0.09 -4.72 -6.11
N LYS A 140 1.18 -4.68 -5.35
CA LYS A 140 2.55 -4.89 -5.86
C LYS A 140 2.69 -6.29 -6.49
N LYS A 141 2.14 -7.34 -5.85
CA LYS A 141 2.16 -8.70 -6.40
C LYS A 141 1.28 -8.81 -7.65
N LEU A 142 0.10 -8.19 -7.63
CA LEU A 142 -0.77 -8.14 -8.81
C LEU A 142 -0.09 -7.46 -9.99
N SER A 143 0.55 -6.31 -9.79
CA SER A 143 1.29 -5.60 -10.83
C SER A 143 2.36 -6.49 -11.46
N TYR A 144 3.13 -7.19 -10.63
CA TYR A 144 4.16 -8.11 -11.13
C TYR A 144 3.55 -9.28 -11.92
N GLN A 145 2.45 -9.87 -11.44
CA GLN A 145 1.77 -10.95 -12.17
C GLN A 145 1.27 -10.52 -13.55
N ILE A 146 0.68 -9.31 -13.63
CA ILE A 146 0.18 -8.79 -14.91
C ILE A 146 1.33 -8.47 -15.88
N THR A 147 2.43 -7.91 -15.37
CA THR A 147 3.57 -7.52 -16.23
C THR A 147 4.46 -8.69 -16.64
N SER A 148 4.46 -9.79 -15.88
CA SER A 148 5.26 -10.98 -16.17
C SER A 148 4.57 -11.98 -17.10
N GLN A 149 3.25 -11.90 -17.27
CA GLN A 149 2.54 -12.71 -18.24
C GLN A 149 2.76 -12.13 -19.64
N GLU A 150 3.23 -12.96 -20.57
CA GLU A 150 3.27 -12.59 -22.00
C GLU A 150 1.83 -12.29 -22.42
N ALA A 151 1.56 -11.01 -22.61
CA ALA A 151 0.21 -10.52 -22.88
C ALA A 151 -0.22 -10.93 -24.30
N HIS A 152 -0.92 -12.05 -24.42
CA HIS A 152 -1.62 -12.39 -25.66
C HIS A 152 -2.92 -11.61 -25.87
N HIS A 153 -3.42 -10.89 -24.83
CA HIS A 153 -4.58 -10.03 -24.93
C HIS A 153 -4.37 -8.74 -24.15
N GLN A 154 -4.84 -7.63 -24.69
CA GLN A 154 -4.86 -6.33 -24.02
C GLN A 154 -5.90 -6.34 -22.89
N HIS A 155 -5.56 -7.01 -21.79
CA HIS A 155 -6.46 -7.08 -20.62
C HIS A 155 -6.59 -5.70 -19.98
N SER A 156 -7.73 -5.07 -20.17
CA SER A 156 -8.06 -3.80 -19.52
C SER A 156 -8.67 -3.99 -18.13
N ALA A 157 -9.03 -5.24 -17.77
CA ALA A 157 -9.68 -5.59 -16.51
C ALA A 157 -9.23 -6.97 -16.02
N PHE A 158 -9.40 -7.21 -14.73
CA PHE A 158 -9.22 -8.52 -14.08
C PHE A 158 -10.40 -8.82 -13.16
N VAL A 159 -10.60 -10.08 -12.85
CA VAL A 159 -11.71 -10.53 -12.00
C VAL A 159 -11.22 -10.70 -10.57
N ILE A 160 -11.99 -10.18 -9.63
CA ILE A 160 -11.69 -10.26 -8.20
C ILE A 160 -12.59 -11.30 -7.55
N THR A 161 -11.98 -12.19 -6.77
CA THR A 161 -12.66 -13.26 -6.03
C THR A 161 -12.40 -13.11 -4.53
N GLU A 162 -13.31 -13.65 -3.75
CA GLU A 162 -13.19 -13.81 -2.31
C GLU A 162 -13.48 -15.28 -1.96
N GLN A 163 -12.48 -15.97 -1.42
CA GLN A 163 -12.54 -17.42 -1.15
C GLN A 163 -12.94 -18.24 -2.39
N GLY A 164 -12.41 -17.88 -3.56
CA GLY A 164 -12.68 -18.54 -4.84
C GLY A 164 -14.06 -18.25 -5.45
N ARG A 165 -14.84 -17.34 -4.88
CA ARG A 165 -16.14 -16.88 -5.41
C ARG A 165 -16.02 -15.51 -6.03
N TYR A 166 -16.76 -15.28 -7.10
CA TYR A 166 -16.81 -13.97 -7.74
C TYR A 166 -17.26 -12.88 -6.77
N ARG A 167 -16.52 -11.77 -6.74
CA ARG A 167 -16.81 -10.60 -5.91
C ARG A 167 -16.99 -9.33 -6.73
N GLY A 168 -16.26 -9.19 -7.82
CA GLY A 168 -16.33 -8.02 -8.70
C GLY A 168 -15.20 -7.98 -9.71
N VAL A 169 -14.92 -6.81 -10.25
CA VAL A 169 -13.86 -6.57 -11.24
C VAL A 169 -12.92 -5.46 -10.79
N GLY A 170 -11.70 -5.52 -11.26
CA GLY A 170 -10.73 -4.43 -11.16
C GLY A 170 -10.29 -3.94 -12.54
N SER A 171 -9.92 -2.67 -12.64
CA SER A 171 -9.39 -2.07 -13.84
C SER A 171 -7.87 -2.00 -13.77
N LEU A 172 -7.19 -2.38 -14.87
CA LEU A 172 -5.74 -2.19 -14.98
C LEU A 172 -5.33 -0.71 -14.88
N MET A 173 -6.17 0.19 -15.39
CA MET A 173 -5.90 1.62 -15.33
C MET A 173 -5.92 2.13 -13.86
N ASP A 174 -6.88 1.64 -13.06
CA ASP A 174 -6.95 2.01 -11.65
C ASP A 174 -5.80 1.41 -10.83
N LEU A 175 -5.37 0.19 -11.17
CA LEU A 175 -4.17 -0.42 -10.61
C LEU A 175 -2.93 0.45 -10.89
N LEU A 176 -2.72 0.84 -12.15
CA LEU A 176 -1.58 1.69 -12.53
C LEU A 176 -1.62 3.05 -11.82
N ARG A 177 -2.82 3.66 -11.74
CA ARG A 177 -3.00 4.92 -11.00
C ARG A 177 -2.64 4.78 -9.54
N GLN A 178 -3.15 3.77 -8.85
CA GLN A 178 -2.84 3.55 -7.43
C GLN A 178 -1.35 3.28 -7.20
N ILE A 179 -0.71 2.46 -8.03
CA ILE A 179 0.72 2.20 -7.91
C ILE A 179 1.53 3.48 -8.14
N THR A 180 1.15 4.29 -9.13
CA THR A 180 1.82 5.57 -9.42
C THR A 180 1.66 6.53 -8.23
N ASP A 181 0.46 6.65 -7.67
CA ASP A 181 0.19 7.50 -6.50
C ASP A 181 0.99 7.04 -5.27
N MET A 182 1.09 5.73 -5.05
CA MET A 182 1.94 5.15 -4.00
C MET A 182 3.42 5.50 -4.22
N GLN A 183 3.93 5.36 -5.43
CA GLN A 183 5.32 5.70 -5.75
C GLN A 183 5.61 7.20 -5.56
N ILE A 184 4.71 8.08 -6.01
CA ILE A 184 4.82 9.52 -5.81
C ILE A 184 4.80 9.87 -4.33
N THR A 185 3.93 9.24 -3.54
CA THR A 185 3.83 9.45 -2.10
C THR A 185 5.13 9.01 -1.40
N MET A 186 5.64 7.83 -1.73
CA MET A 186 6.92 7.34 -1.20
C MET A 186 8.07 8.28 -1.56
N ALA A 187 8.17 8.69 -2.82
CA ALA A 187 9.24 9.59 -3.28
C ALA A 187 9.16 10.98 -2.61
N ARG A 188 7.96 11.53 -2.41
CA ARG A 188 7.78 12.83 -1.74
C ARG A 188 8.12 12.81 -0.26
N HIS A 189 7.95 11.69 0.39
CA HIS A 189 8.15 11.53 1.83
C HIS A 189 9.39 10.71 2.17
N ALA A 190 10.20 10.35 1.17
CA ALA A 190 11.52 9.77 1.41
C ALA A 190 12.48 10.83 1.96
N ASN A 191 13.35 10.41 2.85
CA ASN A 191 14.46 11.26 3.29
C ASN A 191 15.44 11.47 2.12
N PRO A 192 15.77 12.69 1.73
CA PRO A 192 16.56 12.95 0.53
C PRO A 192 17.99 12.44 0.62
N LEU A 193 18.51 12.23 1.83
CA LEU A 193 19.87 11.75 2.06
C LEU A 193 19.98 10.24 2.03
N SER A 194 19.09 9.55 2.75
CA SER A 194 19.10 8.09 2.86
C SER A 194 18.26 7.38 1.81
N GLY A 195 17.30 8.08 1.18
CA GLY A 195 16.30 7.49 0.29
C GLY A 195 15.23 6.66 1.02
N LEU A 196 15.34 6.49 2.34
CA LEU A 196 14.39 5.71 3.14
C LEU A 196 13.09 6.49 3.38
N PRO A 197 11.97 5.77 3.60
CA PRO A 197 10.72 6.37 4.03
C PRO A 197 10.88 7.25 5.27
N GLY A 198 10.31 8.45 5.24
CA GLY A 198 10.29 9.38 6.36
C GLY A 198 9.06 9.19 7.28
N ASN A 199 8.78 10.21 8.10
CA ASN A 199 7.76 10.15 9.15
C ASN A 199 6.33 9.87 8.65
N VAL A 200 5.97 10.33 7.44
CA VAL A 200 4.60 10.13 6.91
C VAL A 200 4.35 8.67 6.56
N PRO A 201 5.16 8.00 5.70
CA PRO A 201 5.03 6.57 5.44
C PRO A 201 5.16 5.71 6.70
N LEU A 202 6.05 6.08 7.63
CA LEU A 202 6.20 5.39 8.91
C LEU A 202 4.90 5.41 9.71
N SER A 203 4.26 6.57 9.83
CA SER A 203 2.99 6.71 10.56
C SER A 203 1.85 5.95 9.90
N GLU A 204 1.81 5.92 8.57
CA GLU A 204 0.81 5.17 7.80
C GLU A 204 0.99 3.66 8.00
N HIS A 205 2.21 3.15 7.87
CA HIS A 205 2.52 1.74 8.05
C HIS A 205 2.26 1.26 9.49
N THR A 206 2.66 2.06 10.48
CA THR A 206 2.37 1.77 11.90
C THR A 206 0.86 1.66 12.16
N ARG A 207 0.06 2.55 11.56
CA ARG A 207 -1.38 2.52 11.68
C ARG A 207 -1.98 1.25 11.07
N GLU A 208 -1.50 0.84 9.90
CA GLU A 208 -1.94 -0.40 9.24
C GLU A 208 -1.66 -1.64 10.11
N ILE A 209 -0.48 -1.73 10.72
CA ILE A 209 -0.11 -2.81 11.64
C ILE A 209 -1.10 -2.86 12.82
N ILE A 210 -1.39 -1.72 13.44
CA ILE A 210 -2.31 -1.63 14.58
C ILE A 210 -3.74 -2.00 14.16
N GLU A 211 -4.24 -1.45 13.06
CA GLU A 211 -5.61 -1.72 12.56
C GLU A 211 -5.81 -3.20 12.18
N GLN A 212 -4.76 -3.87 11.71
CA GLN A 212 -4.77 -5.29 11.35
C GLN A 212 -4.39 -6.22 12.51
N ASN A 213 -4.09 -5.66 13.68
CA ASN A 213 -3.65 -6.40 14.88
C ASN A 213 -2.49 -7.36 14.59
N ARG A 214 -1.50 -6.87 13.79
CA ARG A 214 -0.29 -7.63 13.45
C ARG A 214 0.77 -7.49 14.55
N ASP A 215 1.51 -8.56 14.80
CA ASP A 215 2.64 -8.54 15.72
C ASP A 215 3.81 -7.78 15.09
N VAL A 216 4.37 -6.81 15.81
CA VAL A 216 5.51 -6.03 15.37
C VAL A 216 6.49 -5.77 16.50
N THR A 217 7.79 -5.80 16.19
CA THR A 217 8.84 -5.31 17.07
C THR A 217 9.40 -4.02 16.51
N VAL A 218 9.36 -2.96 17.31
CA VAL A 218 9.90 -1.65 16.95
C VAL A 218 11.33 -1.55 17.44
N CYS A 219 12.28 -1.34 16.53
CA CYS A 219 13.69 -1.10 16.87
C CYS A 219 14.08 0.31 16.43
N TYR A 220 14.68 1.05 17.35
CA TYR A 220 15.21 2.39 17.12
C TYR A 220 16.72 2.31 17.02
N PHE A 221 17.29 2.96 16.02
CA PHE A 221 18.74 3.00 15.78
C PHE A 221 19.18 4.46 15.76
N ASP A 222 20.20 4.76 16.51
CA ASP A 222 20.81 6.08 16.65
C ASP A 222 22.33 5.94 16.49
N LEU A 223 22.98 6.92 15.86
CA LEU A 223 24.44 6.89 15.67
C LEU A 223 25.15 7.56 16.83
N ASP A 224 25.83 6.78 17.64
CA ASP A 224 26.63 7.29 18.75
C ASP A 224 27.67 8.33 18.28
N ASN A 225 27.68 9.47 18.97
CA ASN A 225 28.64 10.57 18.71
C ASN A 225 28.57 11.17 17.29
N PHE A 226 27.43 11.07 16.59
CA PHE A 226 27.31 11.60 15.23
C PHE A 226 27.54 13.10 15.12
N LYS A 227 27.04 13.88 16.10
CA LYS A 227 27.27 15.33 16.13
C LYS A 227 28.75 15.69 16.29
N PRO A 228 29.51 15.14 17.29
CA PRO A 228 30.96 15.33 17.36
C PRO A 228 31.70 14.88 16.09
N TYR A 229 31.28 13.81 15.45
CA TYR A 229 31.84 13.38 14.17
C TYR A 229 31.67 14.44 13.08
N ASN A 230 30.48 15.00 12.94
CA ASN A 230 30.21 16.09 11.99
C ASN A 230 31.05 17.36 12.30
N ASP A 231 31.20 17.70 13.57
CA ASP A 231 31.96 18.86 13.98
C ASP A 231 33.46 18.73 13.62
N ILE A 232 34.01 17.53 13.65
CA ILE A 232 35.41 17.22 13.33
C ILE A 232 35.65 17.04 11.84
N TYR A 233 34.79 16.22 11.18
CA TYR A 233 35.04 15.73 9.82
C TYR A 233 34.19 16.45 8.75
N GLY A 234 33.24 17.25 9.19
CA GLY A 234 32.32 18.01 8.32
C GLY A 234 31.09 17.22 7.87
N TYR A 235 30.01 17.94 7.58
CA TYR A 235 28.71 17.37 7.22
C TYR A 235 28.76 16.44 6.00
N GLY A 236 29.63 16.70 5.01
CA GLY A 236 29.72 15.83 3.83
C GLY A 236 30.23 14.42 4.12
N LYS A 237 31.01 14.22 5.22
CA LYS A 237 31.36 12.89 5.71
C LYS A 237 30.22 12.28 6.51
N GLY A 238 29.53 13.07 7.33
CA GLY A 238 28.33 12.64 8.04
C GLY A 238 27.24 12.14 7.10
N ASP A 239 27.01 12.84 5.99
CA ASP A 239 26.05 12.41 4.96
C ASP A 239 26.37 11.03 4.38
N LYS A 240 27.67 10.72 4.22
CA LYS A 240 28.10 9.37 3.80
C LYS A 240 27.81 8.32 4.86
N VAL A 241 28.01 8.66 6.15
CA VAL A 241 27.70 7.75 7.27
C VAL A 241 26.20 7.46 7.29
N ILE A 242 25.35 8.47 7.18
CA ILE A 242 23.88 8.31 7.10
C ILE A 242 23.49 7.40 5.94
N SER A 243 24.03 7.65 4.74
CA SER A 243 23.73 6.85 3.55
C SER A 243 24.18 5.39 3.70
N LEU A 244 25.34 5.18 4.32
CA LEU A 244 25.88 3.85 4.60
C LEU A 244 25.05 3.12 5.64
N THR A 245 24.64 3.79 6.71
CA THR A 245 23.74 3.25 7.74
C THR A 245 22.42 2.81 7.10
N ALA A 246 21.78 3.67 6.29
CA ALA A 246 20.56 3.34 5.58
C ALA A 246 20.69 2.07 4.73
N LYS A 247 21.80 1.96 3.99
CA LYS A 247 22.12 0.78 3.18
C LYS A 247 22.26 -0.46 4.05
N THR A 248 23.05 -0.39 5.12
CA THR A 248 23.28 -1.51 6.05
C THR A 248 21.96 -2.00 6.66
N LEU A 249 21.11 -1.08 7.12
CA LEU A 249 19.80 -1.44 7.66
C LEU A 249 18.94 -2.18 6.61
N THR A 250 18.88 -1.65 5.39
CA THR A 250 18.07 -2.23 4.31
C THR A 250 18.54 -3.61 3.86
N GLU A 251 19.85 -3.88 3.88
CA GLU A 251 20.44 -5.15 3.45
C GLU A 251 20.20 -6.30 4.47
N HIS A 252 19.89 -5.97 5.73
CA HIS A 252 19.76 -6.96 6.80
C HIS A 252 18.31 -7.17 7.29
N VAL A 253 17.33 -6.54 6.67
CA VAL A 253 15.90 -6.74 6.95
C VAL A 253 15.25 -7.62 5.87
N ASP A 254 14.05 -8.10 6.15
CA ASP A 254 13.22 -8.73 5.14
C ASP A 254 12.41 -7.66 4.42
N GLN A 255 12.84 -7.30 3.22
CA GLN A 255 12.21 -6.21 2.44
C GLN A 255 10.75 -6.47 2.02
N GLU A 256 10.26 -7.71 2.18
CA GLU A 256 8.86 -8.03 1.85
C GLU A 256 7.91 -7.76 3.02
N ILE A 257 8.41 -7.87 4.26
CA ILE A 257 7.58 -7.80 5.46
C ILE A 257 8.02 -6.76 6.48
N ASP A 258 9.33 -6.42 6.54
CA ASP A 258 9.85 -5.43 7.47
C ASP A 258 9.84 -4.03 6.86
N PHE A 259 9.66 -3.02 7.68
CA PHE A 259 9.68 -1.62 7.24
C PHE A 259 10.87 -0.88 7.86
N VAL A 260 11.67 -0.23 7.02
CA VAL A 260 12.79 0.63 7.45
C VAL A 260 12.45 2.09 7.17
N GLY A 261 12.60 2.95 8.17
CA GLY A 261 12.35 4.38 8.09
C GLY A 261 13.52 5.22 8.59
N HIS A 262 13.62 6.45 8.08
CA HIS A 262 14.56 7.48 8.55
C HIS A 262 13.77 8.65 9.11
N VAL A 263 13.79 8.81 10.42
CA VAL A 263 13.00 9.81 11.15
C VAL A 263 13.60 11.20 10.97
N GLY A 264 14.95 11.31 10.99
CA GLY A 264 15.68 12.53 10.74
C GLY A 264 17.04 12.57 11.45
N GLY A 265 17.97 13.33 10.94
CA GLY A 265 19.33 13.37 11.50
C GLY A 265 20.02 12.02 11.44
N ASP A 266 20.36 11.47 12.59
CA ASP A 266 20.97 10.15 12.83
C ASP A 266 19.97 9.08 13.29
N ASP A 267 18.67 9.42 13.35
CA ASP A 267 17.61 8.56 13.88
C ASP A 267 16.97 7.68 12.80
N PHE A 268 17.06 6.36 12.95
CA PHE A 268 16.42 5.37 12.10
C PHE A 268 15.47 4.47 12.90
N ILE A 269 14.49 3.91 12.23
CA ILE A 269 13.52 3.00 12.83
C ILE A 269 13.29 1.80 11.94
N ILE A 270 13.17 0.62 12.55
CA ILE A 270 12.74 -0.59 11.86
C ILE A 270 11.52 -1.14 12.56
N LEU A 271 10.47 -1.40 11.80
CA LEU A 271 9.30 -2.15 12.23
C LEU A 271 9.47 -3.58 11.72
N PHE A 272 9.89 -4.48 12.62
CA PHE A 272 10.09 -5.89 12.30
C PHE A 272 8.78 -6.66 12.47
N GLU A 273 8.25 -7.19 11.40
CA GLU A 273 7.23 -8.24 11.43
C GLU A 273 7.87 -9.64 11.31
N SER A 274 9.14 -9.68 10.93
CA SER A 274 9.95 -10.90 10.93
C SER A 274 10.25 -11.38 12.36
N LYS A 275 10.13 -12.69 12.60
CA LYS A 275 10.32 -13.28 13.95
C LYS A 275 11.79 -13.33 14.38
N ASP A 276 12.71 -13.28 13.44
CA ASP A 276 14.16 -13.36 13.65
C ASP A 276 14.82 -11.98 13.85
N TRP A 277 14.03 -10.96 14.21
CA TRP A 277 14.47 -9.57 14.35
C TRP A 277 15.74 -9.41 15.23
N ARG A 278 15.90 -10.21 16.30
CA ARG A 278 17.10 -10.13 17.16
C ARG A 278 18.37 -10.50 16.41
N GLN A 279 18.30 -11.55 15.59
CA GLN A 279 19.46 -11.98 14.77
C GLN A 279 19.76 -10.94 13.68
N ARG A 280 18.73 -10.31 13.13
CA ARG A 280 18.87 -9.22 12.15
C ARG A 280 19.51 -7.99 12.78
N CYS A 281 19.07 -7.56 13.95
CA CYS A 281 19.72 -6.47 14.69
C CYS A 281 21.18 -6.78 14.99
N GLN A 282 21.52 -8.00 15.42
CA GLN A 282 22.89 -8.39 15.66
C GLN A 282 23.76 -8.30 14.39
N LYS A 283 23.25 -8.80 13.26
CA LYS A 283 23.95 -8.69 11.97
C LYS A 283 24.14 -7.23 11.51
N ILE A 284 23.14 -6.38 11.75
CA ILE A 284 23.23 -4.94 11.47
C ILE A 284 24.39 -4.31 12.25
N LEU A 285 24.48 -4.60 13.56
CA LEU A 285 25.56 -4.08 14.41
C LEU A 285 26.94 -4.57 13.94
N GLU A 286 27.07 -5.88 13.70
CA GLU A 286 28.32 -6.48 13.20
C GLU A 286 28.73 -5.90 11.84
N ALA A 287 27.78 -5.73 10.92
CA ALA A 287 28.04 -5.13 9.61
C ALA A 287 28.46 -3.67 9.73
N PHE A 288 27.83 -2.90 10.63
CA PHE A 288 28.19 -1.51 10.86
C PHE A 288 29.59 -1.39 11.48
N GLU A 289 29.91 -2.21 12.48
CA GLU A 289 31.26 -2.26 13.07
C GLU A 289 32.36 -2.60 12.05
N ALA A 290 32.07 -3.53 11.12
CA ALA A 290 32.99 -3.89 10.05
C ALA A 290 33.26 -2.75 9.05
N LEU A 291 32.31 -1.80 8.94
CA LEU A 291 32.44 -0.64 8.06
C LEU A 291 33.16 0.55 8.74
N TYR A 292 33.22 0.56 10.07
CA TYR A 292 33.84 1.65 10.85
C TYR A 292 35.27 2.03 10.41
N PRO A 293 36.18 1.08 10.05
CA PRO A 293 37.52 1.44 9.59
C PRO A 293 37.57 2.18 8.24
N GLN A 294 36.46 2.22 7.49
CA GLN A 294 36.35 2.85 6.18
C GLN A 294 35.71 4.27 6.24
N LEU A 295 35.19 4.65 7.40
CA LEU A 295 34.58 5.95 7.71
C LEU A 295 35.61 6.96 8.18
#